data_6fd94079aeb251b1b0867452cd80af83
#
_entry.id   6fd94079aeb251b1b0867452cd80af83
#
_cell.length_a   1.000
_cell.length_b   1.000
_cell.length_c   1.000
_cell.angle_alpha   90.00
_cell.angle_beta   90.00
_cell.angle_gamma   90.00
#
_symmetry.space_group_name_H-M   'P 1'
#
loop_
_entity.id
_entity.type
_entity.pdbx_description
1 polymer ?
#
loop_
_entity_poly.entity_id
_entity_poly.type
_entity_poly.pdbx_seq_one_letter_code
_entity_poly.pdbx_strand_id
1 'polypeptide(L)'
;MPSSAAKLAVLMITAFVDMVGIFIILPVLPLYAAKLGASGFTVGLLVSSFAMAQLLSSPAWGRFSDRYGRRPTLLIGLTASAIAYIVFAFADSLWLLFASRLVQGAGGGTVSVIQAYVADAMKPEDRAKGLGWLSAATNAGVALGPVLGAFTVGLGQHGPGLAAAALCLVNIGFAWRYLSESRDMIEAGAHKHVPGRSRAAVMHVITHSSEPAPRLIWIYAIAIGAFQGVTAILALFLARAHGVTEKTIGIFFTYIGVIAVLARAVILGWAVDKFGEARLSRFGSMILAIGLAALPFMHRIPIPEALSAGGSLGAALPGWIVRLVPLLPLALAVALIPLGTAFTFPCVTALLSRVIPSAERGLYMGVQQTFGGAARVLFPILAGFAFDRFPELPFLVSATLVAGTILLGLGMEDYVRPKRELEAPTAA
;
A
#
# COMPACT_ATOMS: atom_id res chain seq x y z
N MET A 1 -16.66 17.18 26.36
CA MET A 1 -16.18 16.07 25.51
C MET A 1 -15.59 16.68 24.23
N PRO A 2 -14.47 16.17 23.70
CA PRO A 2 -13.93 16.69 22.44
C PRO A 2 -14.94 16.48 21.31
N SER A 3 -15.02 17.44 20.40
CA SER A 3 -15.91 17.37 19.22
C SER A 3 -15.58 16.15 18.34
N SER A 4 -16.53 15.64 17.56
CA SER A 4 -16.31 14.56 16.58
C SER A 4 -15.15 14.85 15.64
N ALA A 5 -15.00 16.12 15.25
CA ALA A 5 -13.89 16.59 14.41
C ALA A 5 -12.51 16.46 15.11
N ALA A 6 -12.44 16.77 16.41
CA ALA A 6 -11.20 16.63 17.18
C ALA A 6 -10.79 15.15 17.34
N LYS A 7 -11.75 14.25 17.58
CA LYS A 7 -11.50 12.80 17.63
C LYS A 7 -10.98 12.28 16.30
N LEU A 8 -11.59 12.69 15.18
CA LEU A 8 -11.16 12.32 13.84
C LEU A 8 -9.73 12.81 13.56
N ALA A 9 -9.40 14.06 13.91
CA ALA A 9 -8.07 14.61 13.72
C ALA A 9 -7.00 13.79 14.48
N VAL A 10 -7.26 13.39 15.72
CA VAL A 10 -6.36 12.55 16.50
C VAL A 10 -6.12 11.20 15.82
N LEU A 11 -7.19 10.57 15.31
CA LEU A 11 -7.08 9.30 14.58
C LEU A 11 -6.30 9.43 13.27
N MET A 12 -6.53 10.52 12.54
CA MET A 12 -5.80 10.81 11.30
C MET A 12 -4.30 10.98 11.55
N ILE A 13 -3.93 11.73 12.59
CA ILE A 13 -2.53 11.93 12.98
C ILE A 13 -1.92 10.59 13.41
N THR A 14 -2.61 9.82 14.25
CA THR A 14 -2.15 8.50 14.70
C THR A 14 -1.92 7.55 13.53
N ALA A 15 -2.87 7.47 12.60
CA ALA A 15 -2.76 6.62 11.42
C ALA A 15 -1.67 7.10 10.43
N PHE A 16 -1.53 8.40 10.27
CA PHE A 16 -0.48 9.02 9.46
C PHE A 16 0.91 8.65 9.99
N VAL A 17 1.16 8.86 11.28
CA VAL A 17 2.46 8.58 11.91
C VAL A 17 2.78 7.08 11.89
N ASP A 18 1.79 6.22 12.10
CA ASP A 18 1.96 4.77 12.02
C ASP A 18 2.39 4.34 10.60
N MET A 19 1.74 4.88 9.55
CA MET A 19 2.13 4.62 8.16
C MET A 19 3.52 5.16 7.83
N VAL A 20 3.86 6.34 8.31
CA VAL A 20 5.24 6.89 8.15
C VAL A 20 6.26 5.91 8.73
N GLY A 21 6.05 5.40 9.95
CA GLY A 21 6.95 4.45 10.59
C GLY A 21 7.16 3.17 9.79
N ILE A 22 6.08 2.58 9.24
CA ILE A 22 6.15 1.39 8.38
C ILE A 22 6.98 1.67 7.12
N PHE A 23 6.72 2.79 6.46
CA PHE A 23 7.32 3.12 5.17
C PHE A 23 8.72 3.76 5.25
N ILE A 24 9.20 4.16 6.43
CA ILE A 24 10.62 4.48 6.68
C ILE A 24 11.48 3.23 6.44
N ILE A 25 11.04 2.07 6.92
CA ILE A 25 11.82 0.82 6.91
C ILE A 25 11.71 0.07 5.59
N LEU A 26 10.53 0.09 4.95
CA LEU A 26 10.23 -0.76 3.80
C LEU A 26 11.26 -0.66 2.65
N PRO A 27 11.78 0.53 2.26
CA PRO A 27 12.78 0.63 1.20
C PRO A 27 14.15 0.05 1.54
N VAL A 28 14.55 0.09 2.81
CA VAL A 28 15.88 -0.33 3.25
C VAL A 28 15.94 -1.79 3.69
N LEU A 29 14.81 -2.37 4.07
CA LEU A 29 14.71 -3.75 4.54
C LEU A 29 15.34 -4.77 3.58
N PRO A 30 15.10 -4.76 2.25
CA PRO A 30 15.71 -5.71 1.32
C PRO A 30 17.24 -5.62 1.30
N LEU A 31 17.77 -4.40 1.35
CA LEU A 31 19.22 -4.18 1.32
C LEU A 31 19.89 -4.59 2.64
N TYR A 32 19.24 -4.33 3.78
CA TYR A 32 19.72 -4.79 5.09
C TYR A 32 19.70 -6.31 5.19
N ALA A 33 18.63 -6.95 4.71
CA ALA A 33 18.56 -8.41 4.67
C ALA A 33 19.65 -9.01 3.75
N ALA A 34 19.90 -8.39 2.59
CA ALA A 34 20.96 -8.84 1.68
C ALA A 34 22.37 -8.75 2.32
N LYS A 35 22.66 -7.71 3.13
CA LYS A 35 23.91 -7.65 3.90
C LYS A 35 24.09 -8.79 4.89
N LEU A 36 22.98 -9.33 5.40
CA LEU A 36 22.97 -10.50 6.30
C LEU A 36 22.91 -11.82 5.52
N GLY A 37 23.15 -11.80 4.21
CA GLY A 37 23.19 -12.99 3.36
C GLY A 37 21.82 -13.47 2.89
N ALA A 38 20.76 -12.65 2.96
CA ALA A 38 19.46 -13.04 2.45
C ALA A 38 19.45 -13.14 0.92
N SER A 39 18.87 -14.23 0.41
CA SER A 39 18.49 -14.36 -1.00
C SER A 39 17.23 -13.53 -1.31
N GLY A 40 16.88 -13.38 -2.58
CA GLY A 40 15.62 -12.77 -2.98
C GLY A 40 14.42 -13.49 -2.39
N PHE A 41 14.45 -14.82 -2.34
CA PHE A 41 13.42 -15.64 -1.68
C PHE A 41 13.28 -15.28 -0.20
N THR A 42 14.40 -15.17 0.53
CA THR A 42 14.39 -14.79 1.95
C THR A 42 13.84 -13.39 2.16
N VAL A 43 14.16 -12.44 1.28
CA VAL A 43 13.59 -11.08 1.30
C VAL A 43 12.08 -11.13 1.05
N GLY A 44 11.64 -11.93 0.07
CA GLY A 44 10.22 -12.15 -0.17
C GLY A 44 9.48 -12.70 1.06
N LEU A 45 10.07 -13.68 1.74
CA LEU A 45 9.56 -14.22 3.01
C LEU A 45 9.51 -13.15 4.13
N LEU A 46 10.53 -12.31 4.25
CA LEU A 46 10.58 -11.21 5.23
C LEU A 46 9.44 -10.20 5.02
N VAL A 47 9.22 -9.77 3.78
CA VAL A 47 8.11 -8.86 3.45
C VAL A 47 6.76 -9.54 3.69
N SER A 48 6.63 -10.81 3.28
CA SER A 48 5.40 -11.58 3.45
C SER A 48 5.09 -11.91 4.91
N SER A 49 6.09 -12.08 5.77
CA SER A 49 5.88 -12.38 7.19
C SER A 49 5.12 -11.27 7.92
N PHE A 50 5.37 -10.01 7.58
CA PHE A 50 4.58 -8.88 8.07
C PHE A 50 3.11 -8.97 7.63
N ALA A 51 2.88 -9.17 6.33
CA ALA A 51 1.52 -9.25 5.78
C ALA A 51 0.76 -10.47 6.31
N MET A 52 1.43 -11.59 6.49
CA MET A 52 0.86 -12.81 7.07
C MET A 52 0.47 -12.59 8.53
N ALA A 53 1.38 -12.05 9.34
CA ALA A 53 1.09 -11.76 10.75
C ALA A 53 -0.08 -10.76 10.89
N GLN A 54 -0.13 -9.72 10.04
CA GLN A 54 -1.22 -8.74 10.00
C GLN A 54 -2.55 -9.39 9.61
N LEU A 55 -2.56 -10.23 8.57
CA LEU A 55 -3.78 -10.91 8.10
C LEU A 55 -4.35 -11.84 9.18
N LEU A 56 -3.50 -12.59 9.84
CA LEU A 56 -3.90 -13.54 10.88
C LEU A 56 -4.31 -12.84 12.20
N SER A 57 -3.67 -11.74 12.55
CA SER A 57 -3.95 -11.01 13.79
C SER A 57 -5.18 -10.09 13.69
N SER A 58 -5.52 -9.59 12.49
CA SER A 58 -6.61 -8.62 12.30
C SER A 58 -7.96 -9.05 12.91
N PRO A 59 -8.44 -10.31 12.75
CA PRO A 59 -9.69 -10.74 13.40
C PRO A 59 -9.59 -10.81 14.92
N ALA A 60 -8.40 -11.11 15.46
CA ALA A 60 -8.17 -11.13 16.91
C ALA A 60 -8.20 -9.70 17.47
N TRP A 61 -7.57 -8.74 16.80
CA TRP A 61 -7.61 -7.32 17.15
C TRP A 61 -9.02 -6.75 17.12
N GLY A 62 -9.83 -7.11 16.13
CA GLY A 62 -11.23 -6.73 16.07
C GLY A 62 -11.98 -7.19 17.32
N ARG A 63 -11.91 -8.47 17.65
CA ARG A 63 -12.56 -9.05 18.86
C ARG A 63 -12.02 -8.45 20.16
N PHE A 64 -10.71 -8.28 20.26
CA PHE A 64 -10.08 -7.67 21.44
C PHE A 64 -10.54 -6.23 21.62
N SER A 65 -10.57 -5.45 20.56
CA SER A 65 -11.06 -4.08 20.52
C SER A 65 -12.55 -3.97 20.86
N ASP A 66 -13.34 -4.96 20.45
CA ASP A 66 -14.75 -5.03 20.79
C ASP A 66 -14.98 -5.33 22.28
N ARG A 67 -14.10 -6.09 22.90
CA ARG A 67 -14.22 -6.50 24.32
C ARG A 67 -13.59 -5.50 25.28
N TYR A 68 -12.44 -4.94 24.96
CA TYR A 68 -11.64 -4.12 25.88
C TYR A 68 -11.61 -2.63 25.51
N GLY A 69 -12.22 -2.26 24.38
CA GLY A 69 -12.27 -0.88 23.91
C GLY A 69 -11.26 -0.58 22.79
N ARG A 70 -11.53 0.47 22.05
CA ARG A 70 -10.72 0.90 20.89
C ARG A 70 -9.36 1.46 21.30
N ARG A 71 -9.36 2.33 22.33
CA ARG A 71 -8.17 3.03 22.80
C ARG A 71 -7.09 2.10 23.35
N PRO A 72 -7.35 1.18 24.30
CA PRO A 72 -6.33 0.24 24.78
C PRO A 72 -5.74 -0.62 23.67
N THR A 73 -6.60 -1.09 22.76
CA THR A 73 -6.21 -1.91 21.61
C THR A 73 -5.21 -1.18 20.71
N LEU A 74 -5.46 0.08 20.38
CA LEU A 74 -4.56 0.91 19.58
C LEU A 74 -3.22 1.14 20.27
N LEU A 75 -3.24 1.45 21.56
CA LEU A 75 -2.01 1.67 22.33
C LEU A 75 -1.13 0.42 22.42
N ILE A 76 -1.73 -0.77 22.60
CA ILE A 76 -0.99 -2.05 22.60
C ILE A 76 -0.39 -2.30 21.23
N GLY A 77 -1.14 -2.12 20.15
CA GLY A 77 -0.63 -2.30 18.78
C GLY A 77 0.52 -1.35 18.43
N LEU A 78 0.41 -0.07 18.79
CA LEU A 78 1.49 0.91 18.62
C LEU A 78 2.72 0.54 19.46
N THR A 79 2.54 0.04 20.69
CA THR A 79 3.65 -0.41 21.54
C THR A 79 4.36 -1.60 20.92
N ALA A 80 3.63 -2.57 20.39
CA ALA A 80 4.20 -3.70 19.65
C ALA A 80 5.01 -3.22 18.42
N SER A 81 4.50 -2.23 17.69
CA SER A 81 5.21 -1.62 16.55
C SER A 81 6.49 -0.90 17.01
N ALA A 82 6.46 -0.15 18.11
CA ALA A 82 7.65 0.52 18.63
C ALA A 82 8.74 -0.48 19.02
N ILE A 83 8.39 -1.56 19.71
CA ILE A 83 9.30 -2.67 20.06
C ILE A 83 9.88 -3.30 18.79
N ALA A 84 9.04 -3.58 17.80
CA ALA A 84 9.47 -4.15 16.54
C ALA A 84 10.47 -3.25 15.80
N TYR A 85 10.29 -1.93 15.83
CA TYR A 85 11.23 -0.98 15.22
C TYR A 85 12.57 -0.93 15.95
N ILE A 86 12.58 -1.03 17.29
CA ILE A 86 13.79 -1.14 18.07
C ILE A 86 14.53 -2.43 17.74
N VAL A 87 13.81 -3.58 17.70
CA VAL A 87 14.40 -4.86 17.29
C VAL A 87 14.97 -4.78 15.88
N PHE A 88 14.27 -4.13 14.94
CA PHE A 88 14.77 -3.92 13.58
C PHE A 88 16.05 -3.07 13.57
N ALA A 89 16.11 -2.00 14.36
CA ALA A 89 17.27 -1.11 14.42
C ALA A 89 18.55 -1.85 14.81
N PHE A 90 18.46 -2.81 15.72
CA PHE A 90 19.59 -3.58 16.25
C PHE A 90 19.68 -5.00 15.70
N ALA A 91 18.94 -5.30 14.62
CA ALA A 91 18.97 -6.61 14.03
C ALA A 91 20.32 -6.90 13.33
N ASP A 92 21.05 -7.85 13.86
CA ASP A 92 22.31 -8.36 13.35
C ASP A 92 22.19 -9.74 12.68
N SER A 93 20.99 -10.28 12.64
CA SER A 93 20.67 -11.58 12.06
C SER A 93 19.32 -11.56 11.35
N LEU A 94 19.16 -12.47 10.39
CA LEU A 94 17.89 -12.65 9.66
C LEU A 94 16.75 -12.99 10.62
N TRP A 95 17.01 -13.75 11.68
CA TRP A 95 16.00 -14.11 12.68
C TRP A 95 15.43 -12.89 13.42
N LEU A 96 16.27 -11.95 13.79
CA LEU A 96 15.81 -10.69 14.41
C LEU A 96 15.02 -9.84 13.43
N LEU A 97 15.42 -9.82 12.14
CA LEU A 97 14.61 -9.16 11.12
C LEU A 97 13.22 -9.83 10.97
N PHE A 98 13.16 -11.18 10.92
CA PHE A 98 11.88 -11.88 10.89
C PHE A 98 11.04 -11.62 12.14
N ALA A 99 11.63 -11.70 13.33
CA ALA A 99 10.95 -11.40 14.58
C ALA A 99 10.37 -9.99 14.57
N SER A 100 11.15 -8.98 14.14
CA SER A 100 10.67 -7.60 14.02
C SER A 100 9.48 -7.49 13.06
N ARG A 101 9.51 -8.19 11.91
CA ARG A 101 8.41 -8.18 10.93
C ARG A 101 7.16 -8.86 11.46
N LEU A 102 7.29 -10.00 12.12
CA LEU A 102 6.17 -10.72 12.73
C LEU A 102 5.50 -9.91 13.85
N VAL A 103 6.30 -9.33 14.75
CA VAL A 103 5.77 -8.50 15.85
C VAL A 103 5.09 -7.23 15.28
N GLN A 104 5.72 -6.57 14.31
CA GLN A 104 5.14 -5.39 13.67
C GLN A 104 3.85 -5.73 12.91
N GLY A 105 3.84 -6.83 12.15
CA GLY A 105 2.65 -7.28 11.44
C GLY A 105 1.52 -7.66 12.40
N ALA A 106 1.84 -8.37 13.47
CA ALA A 106 0.88 -8.69 14.53
C ALA A 106 0.30 -7.42 15.19
N GLY A 107 1.13 -6.42 15.46
CA GLY A 107 0.69 -5.11 15.95
C GLY A 107 -0.08 -4.29 14.90
N GLY A 108 0.23 -4.45 13.62
CA GLY A 108 -0.36 -3.70 12.50
C GLY A 108 -1.83 -4.00 12.18
N GLY A 109 -2.46 -4.96 12.86
CA GLY A 109 -3.90 -5.20 12.79
C GLY A 109 -4.77 -4.03 13.32
N THR A 110 -4.15 -3.01 13.89
CA THR A 110 -4.78 -1.79 14.42
C THR A 110 -5.47 -0.92 13.35
N VAL A 111 -5.11 -1.04 12.08
CA VAL A 111 -5.77 -0.28 10.99
C VAL A 111 -7.28 -0.54 10.96
N SER A 112 -7.70 -1.79 11.13
CA SER A 112 -9.13 -2.13 11.21
C SER A 112 -9.80 -1.54 12.45
N VAL A 113 -9.07 -1.44 13.56
CA VAL A 113 -9.53 -0.83 14.81
C VAL A 113 -9.70 0.68 14.64
N ILE A 114 -8.78 1.37 13.94
CA ILE A 114 -8.90 2.80 13.63
C ILE A 114 -10.14 3.05 12.76
N GLN A 115 -10.36 2.22 11.73
CA GLN A 115 -11.55 2.34 10.87
C GLN A 115 -12.85 2.13 11.67
N ALA A 116 -12.88 1.13 12.55
CA ALA A 116 -14.01 0.89 13.44
C ALA A 116 -14.23 2.07 14.40
N TYR A 117 -13.15 2.63 14.96
CA TYR A 117 -13.24 3.82 15.81
C TYR A 117 -13.87 5.01 15.08
N VAL A 118 -13.48 5.28 13.82
CA VAL A 118 -14.10 6.34 13.00
C VAL A 118 -15.59 6.06 12.82
N ALA A 119 -15.96 4.81 12.54
CA ALA A 119 -17.36 4.42 12.38
C ALA A 119 -18.18 4.59 13.66
N ASP A 120 -17.58 4.34 14.85
CA ASP A 120 -18.21 4.49 16.14
C ASP A 120 -18.31 5.97 16.58
N ALA A 121 -17.31 6.80 16.23
CA ALA A 121 -17.21 8.19 16.66
C ALA A 121 -18.00 9.18 15.79
N MET A 122 -18.47 8.76 14.61
CA MET A 122 -19.13 9.62 13.64
C MET A 122 -20.59 9.22 13.40
N LYS A 123 -21.42 10.24 13.09
CA LYS A 123 -22.81 10.00 12.67
C LYS A 123 -22.84 9.20 11.36
N PRO A 124 -23.85 8.36 11.12
CA PRO A 124 -23.95 7.53 9.91
C PRO A 124 -23.74 8.29 8.60
N GLU A 125 -24.24 9.54 8.50
CA GLU A 125 -24.14 10.41 7.32
C GLU A 125 -22.69 10.84 7.05
N ASP A 126 -21.88 11.04 8.10
CA ASP A 126 -20.52 11.54 8.02
C ASP A 126 -19.45 10.44 7.96
N ARG A 127 -19.82 9.17 8.20
CA ARG A 127 -18.86 8.03 8.26
C ARG A 127 -18.03 7.89 6.99
N ALA A 128 -18.67 7.99 5.84
CA ALA A 128 -17.99 7.88 4.55
C ALA A 128 -16.93 8.97 4.37
N LYS A 129 -17.26 10.21 4.76
CA LYS A 129 -16.35 11.36 4.74
C LYS A 129 -15.19 11.17 5.72
N GLY A 130 -15.47 10.69 6.94
CA GLY A 130 -14.45 10.41 7.95
C GLY A 130 -13.46 9.32 7.52
N LEU A 131 -13.95 8.22 6.95
CA LEU A 131 -13.10 7.16 6.38
C LEU A 131 -12.29 7.66 5.17
N GLY A 132 -12.85 8.56 4.38
CA GLY A 132 -12.13 9.22 3.29
C GLY A 132 -10.95 10.07 3.79
N TRP A 133 -11.14 10.88 4.82
CA TRP A 133 -10.07 11.65 5.45
C TRP A 133 -9.02 10.77 6.11
N LEU A 134 -9.43 9.69 6.78
CA LEU A 134 -8.50 8.69 7.33
C LEU A 134 -7.64 8.06 6.23
N SER A 135 -8.27 7.70 5.11
CA SER A 135 -7.55 7.16 3.95
C SER A 135 -6.56 8.17 3.36
N ALA A 136 -6.92 9.46 3.31
CA ALA A 136 -6.02 10.51 2.86
C ALA A 136 -4.80 10.65 3.80
N ALA A 137 -5.01 10.63 5.11
CA ALA A 137 -3.95 10.70 6.10
C ALA A 137 -3.01 9.49 6.01
N THR A 138 -3.53 8.27 5.91
CA THR A 138 -2.72 7.05 5.74
C THR A 138 -1.90 7.09 4.45
N ASN A 139 -2.50 7.52 3.33
CA ASN A 139 -1.78 7.63 2.05
C ASN A 139 -0.69 8.71 2.10
N ALA A 140 -0.90 9.82 2.81
CA ALA A 140 0.13 10.82 3.03
C ALA A 140 1.31 10.24 3.83
N GLY A 141 1.05 9.42 4.85
CA GLY A 141 2.07 8.69 5.61
C GLY A 141 2.86 7.71 4.74
N VAL A 142 2.18 6.95 3.89
CA VAL A 142 2.81 6.04 2.90
C VAL A 142 3.77 6.79 1.98
N ALA A 143 3.41 8.00 1.56
CA ALA A 143 4.23 8.79 0.64
C ALA A 143 5.42 9.48 1.32
N LEU A 144 5.23 9.97 2.56
CA LEU A 144 6.28 10.68 3.30
C LEU A 144 7.26 9.73 4.00
N GLY A 145 6.83 8.50 4.33
CA GLY A 145 7.68 7.52 4.98
C GLY A 145 9.01 7.27 4.28
N PRO A 146 9.05 6.94 2.97
CA PRO A 146 10.29 6.75 2.24
C PRO A 146 11.20 7.98 2.19
N VAL A 147 10.61 9.18 2.15
CA VAL A 147 11.36 10.45 2.20
C VAL A 147 12.12 10.56 3.50
N LEU A 148 11.42 10.37 4.62
CA LEU A 148 12.03 10.37 5.95
C LEU A 148 13.03 9.22 6.11
N GLY A 149 12.72 8.05 5.56
CA GLY A 149 13.62 6.91 5.51
C GLY A 149 14.95 7.25 4.85
N ALA A 150 14.93 7.95 3.72
CA ALA A 150 16.13 8.41 3.02
C ALA A 150 17.05 9.29 3.89
N PHE A 151 16.47 10.23 4.64
CA PHE A 151 17.23 11.08 5.56
C PHE A 151 17.81 10.28 6.73
N THR A 152 17.06 9.31 7.24
CA THR A 152 17.47 8.54 8.43
C THR A 152 18.58 7.53 8.14
N VAL A 153 18.72 7.06 6.91
CA VAL A 153 19.89 6.25 6.48
C VAL A 153 21.21 7.00 6.65
N GLY A 154 21.19 8.33 6.50
CA GLY A 154 22.36 9.18 6.77
C GLY A 154 22.85 9.13 8.21
N LEU A 155 22.01 8.74 9.17
CA LEU A 155 22.35 8.56 10.59
C LEU A 155 22.98 7.18 10.89
N GLY A 156 23.27 6.39 9.87
CA GLY A 156 23.86 5.05 9.99
C GLY A 156 22.83 3.93 9.94
N GLN A 157 23.32 2.69 10.11
CA GLN A 157 22.52 1.46 9.96
C GLN A 157 21.30 1.42 10.91
N HIS A 158 21.43 1.94 12.12
CA HIS A 158 20.35 1.97 13.10
C HIS A 158 19.32 3.10 12.86
N GLY A 159 19.69 4.09 12.02
CA GLY A 159 18.92 5.32 11.80
C GLY A 159 17.45 5.10 11.45
N PRO A 160 17.11 4.32 10.40
CA PRO A 160 15.73 4.12 9.99
C PRO A 160 14.86 3.47 11.08
N GLY A 161 15.39 2.43 11.75
CA GLY A 161 14.67 1.73 12.82
C GLY A 161 14.46 2.61 14.05
N LEU A 162 15.49 3.35 14.48
CA LEU A 162 15.38 4.26 15.62
C LEU A 162 14.45 5.45 15.34
N ALA A 163 14.48 5.99 14.12
CA ALA A 163 13.58 7.06 13.73
C ALA A 163 12.11 6.58 13.71
N ALA A 164 11.84 5.39 13.17
CA ALA A 164 10.52 4.80 13.20
C ALA A 164 10.05 4.51 14.63
N ALA A 165 10.93 4.00 15.49
CA ALA A 165 10.65 3.78 16.92
C ALA A 165 10.33 5.10 17.64
N ALA A 166 11.14 6.13 17.44
CA ALA A 166 10.93 7.45 18.06
C ALA A 166 9.60 8.07 17.64
N LEU A 167 9.27 8.03 16.34
CA LEU A 167 7.98 8.48 15.83
C LEU A 167 6.82 7.68 16.44
N CYS A 168 6.98 6.37 16.58
CA CYS A 168 5.95 5.51 17.16
C CYS A 168 5.76 5.81 18.66
N LEU A 169 6.83 6.05 19.41
CA LEU A 169 6.78 6.45 20.83
C LEU A 169 6.09 7.82 21.00
N VAL A 170 6.40 8.79 20.15
CA VAL A 170 5.69 10.08 20.12
C VAL A 170 4.21 9.87 19.82
N ASN A 171 3.89 8.99 18.86
CA ASN A 171 2.51 8.65 18.52
C ASN A 171 1.76 7.97 19.67
N ILE A 172 2.42 7.08 20.43
CA ILE A 172 1.87 6.47 21.64
C ILE A 172 1.54 7.55 22.67
N GLY A 173 2.47 8.46 22.96
CA GLY A 173 2.26 9.56 23.88
C GLY A 173 1.12 10.48 23.45
N PHE A 174 1.05 10.80 22.15
CA PHE A 174 -0.03 11.59 21.56
C PHE A 174 -1.38 10.88 21.67
N ALA A 175 -1.45 9.61 21.26
CA ALA A 175 -2.67 8.82 21.36
C ALA A 175 -3.10 8.62 22.81
N TRP A 176 -2.18 8.34 23.72
CA TRP A 176 -2.45 8.22 25.16
C TRP A 176 -3.06 9.48 25.75
N ARG A 177 -2.56 10.67 25.35
CA ARG A 177 -3.01 11.96 25.88
C ARG A 177 -4.33 12.44 25.28
N TYR A 178 -4.55 12.23 23.99
CA TYR A 178 -5.65 12.87 23.25
C TYR A 178 -6.72 11.90 22.74
N LEU A 179 -6.45 10.60 22.64
CA LEU A 179 -7.43 9.63 22.20
C LEU A 179 -8.37 9.28 23.36
N SER A 180 -9.64 9.63 23.22
CA SER A 180 -10.70 9.21 24.17
C SER A 180 -11.25 7.84 23.76
N GLU A 181 -11.85 7.08 24.66
CA GLU A 181 -12.59 5.88 24.28
C GLU A 181 -13.84 6.27 23.48
N SER A 182 -14.09 5.55 22.38
CA SER A 182 -15.23 5.85 21.48
C SER A 182 -16.45 5.00 21.77
N ARG A 183 -16.27 3.88 22.46
CA ARG A 183 -17.32 2.89 22.64
C ARG A 183 -17.94 2.99 24.02
N ASP A 184 -19.26 3.11 24.04
CA ASP A 184 -20.04 2.87 25.25
C ASP A 184 -20.07 1.35 25.51
N MET A 185 -19.30 0.91 26.53
CA MET A 185 -19.12 -0.51 26.84
C MET A 185 -20.44 -1.18 27.25
N ILE A 186 -21.49 -0.40 27.58
CA ILE A 186 -22.81 -0.87 28.00
C ILE A 186 -23.65 -1.32 26.80
N GLU A 187 -23.51 -0.68 25.62
CA GLU A 187 -24.26 -1.01 24.40
C GLU A 187 -23.58 -2.08 23.51
N ALA A 188 -22.38 -2.49 23.86
CA ALA A 188 -21.52 -3.37 23.07
C ALA A 188 -22.06 -4.79 22.82
N GLY A 189 -23.09 -5.22 23.52
CA GLY A 189 -23.67 -6.57 23.43
C GLY A 189 -24.65 -6.84 22.29
N ALA A 190 -25.06 -5.82 21.54
CA ALA A 190 -26.24 -5.90 20.66
C ALA A 190 -25.97 -6.34 19.20
N HIS A 191 -24.72 -6.30 18.72
CA HIS A 191 -24.42 -6.68 17.33
C HIS A 191 -24.07 -8.16 17.23
N LYS A 192 -25.06 -9.00 16.97
CA LYS A 192 -24.87 -10.43 16.70
C LYS A 192 -24.09 -10.61 15.38
N HIS A 193 -22.87 -11.09 15.50
CA HIS A 193 -22.11 -11.60 14.36
C HIS A 193 -22.81 -12.87 13.85
N VAL A 194 -23.25 -12.88 12.58
CA VAL A 194 -23.84 -14.08 11.98
C VAL A 194 -22.68 -14.98 11.52
N PRO A 195 -22.44 -16.13 12.21
CA PRO A 195 -21.35 -17.03 11.85
C PRO A 195 -21.55 -17.58 10.43
N GLY A 196 -20.46 -17.72 9.67
CA GLY A 196 -20.48 -18.36 8.34
C GLY A 196 -20.68 -17.43 7.14
N ARG A 197 -21.24 -16.22 7.32
CA ARG A 197 -21.52 -15.30 6.20
C ARG A 197 -20.24 -14.85 5.46
N SER A 198 -19.16 -14.60 6.19
CA SER A 198 -17.86 -14.23 5.58
C SER A 198 -17.25 -15.39 4.80
N ARG A 199 -17.34 -16.63 5.32
CA ARG A 199 -16.86 -17.82 4.61
C ARG A 199 -17.63 -18.08 3.33
N ALA A 200 -18.96 -17.93 3.36
CA ALA A 200 -19.80 -18.06 2.19
C ALA A 200 -19.45 -17.01 1.12
N ALA A 201 -19.22 -15.75 1.51
CA ALA A 201 -18.82 -14.70 0.59
C ALA A 201 -17.42 -14.95 -0.03
N VAL A 202 -16.44 -15.45 0.74
CA VAL A 202 -15.12 -15.86 0.21
C VAL A 202 -15.29 -16.99 -0.81
N MET A 203 -16.09 -18.03 -0.48
CA MET A 203 -16.34 -19.14 -1.39
C MET A 203 -17.05 -18.67 -2.67
N HIS A 204 -18.02 -17.77 -2.53
CA HIS A 204 -18.71 -17.17 -3.67
C HIS A 204 -17.74 -16.45 -4.64
N VAL A 205 -16.78 -15.69 -4.12
CA VAL A 205 -15.74 -15.03 -4.94
C VAL A 205 -14.86 -16.04 -5.69
N ILE A 206 -14.58 -17.19 -5.08
CA ILE A 206 -13.77 -18.23 -5.71
C ILE A 206 -14.56 -18.95 -6.80
N THR A 207 -15.83 -19.28 -6.54
CA THR A 207 -16.64 -20.13 -7.43
C THR A 207 -17.36 -19.36 -8.53
N HIS A 208 -17.63 -18.07 -8.36
CA HIS A 208 -18.38 -17.21 -9.29
C HIS A 208 -17.51 -16.06 -9.84
N SER A 209 -16.31 -16.40 -10.29
CA SER A 209 -15.32 -15.42 -10.77
C SER A 209 -15.75 -14.60 -11.99
N SER A 210 -16.81 -15.00 -12.69
CA SER A 210 -17.40 -14.28 -13.83
C SER A 210 -18.33 -13.13 -13.42
N GLU A 211 -18.83 -13.12 -12.19
CA GLU A 211 -19.72 -12.07 -11.70
C GLU A 211 -18.98 -10.75 -11.43
N PRO A 212 -19.64 -9.60 -11.51
CA PRO A 212 -18.99 -8.29 -11.39
C PRO A 212 -18.21 -8.08 -10.10
N ALA A 213 -18.78 -8.40 -8.94
CA ALA A 213 -18.12 -8.18 -7.65
C ALA A 213 -16.91 -9.11 -7.44
N PRO A 214 -17.00 -10.44 -7.66
CA PRO A 214 -15.85 -11.34 -7.69
C PRO A 214 -14.73 -10.90 -8.65
N ARG A 215 -15.08 -10.49 -9.89
CA ARG A 215 -14.09 -10.01 -10.88
C ARG A 215 -13.29 -8.83 -10.35
N LEU A 216 -13.96 -7.84 -9.76
CA LEU A 216 -13.30 -6.66 -9.18
C LEU A 216 -12.39 -7.04 -8.01
N ILE A 217 -12.77 -8.02 -7.19
CA ILE A 217 -11.93 -8.55 -6.11
C ILE A 217 -10.68 -9.23 -6.65
N TRP A 218 -10.79 -10.03 -7.71
CA TRP A 218 -9.65 -10.66 -8.38
C TRP A 218 -8.74 -9.64 -9.05
N ILE A 219 -9.29 -8.63 -9.76
CA ILE A 219 -8.51 -7.54 -10.33
C ILE A 219 -7.69 -6.84 -9.23
N TYR A 220 -8.32 -6.52 -8.10
CA TYR A 220 -7.62 -5.91 -6.96
C TYR A 220 -6.52 -6.80 -6.41
N ALA A 221 -6.82 -8.09 -6.15
CA ALA A 221 -5.88 -9.03 -5.57
C ALA A 221 -4.64 -9.26 -6.45
N ILE A 222 -4.85 -9.46 -7.76
CA ILE A 222 -3.76 -9.66 -8.72
C ILE A 222 -2.91 -8.39 -8.82
N ALA A 223 -3.53 -7.22 -9.00
CA ALA A 223 -2.80 -5.97 -9.16
C ALA A 223 -2.00 -5.59 -7.90
N ILE A 224 -2.59 -5.73 -6.69
CA ILE A 224 -1.90 -5.43 -5.44
C ILE A 224 -0.80 -6.46 -5.16
N GLY A 225 -1.03 -7.74 -5.47
CA GLY A 225 -0.03 -8.79 -5.35
C GLY A 225 1.17 -8.53 -6.25
N ALA A 226 0.95 -8.28 -7.53
CA ALA A 226 1.99 -7.97 -8.51
C ALA A 226 2.80 -6.73 -8.09
N PHE A 227 2.14 -5.65 -7.68
CA PHE A 227 2.79 -4.45 -7.16
C PHE A 227 3.64 -4.74 -5.92
N GLN A 228 3.10 -5.46 -4.93
CA GLN A 228 3.81 -5.77 -3.69
C GLN A 228 4.96 -6.77 -3.91
N GLY A 229 4.77 -7.74 -4.80
CA GLY A 229 5.83 -8.68 -5.16
C GLY A 229 7.04 -7.98 -5.78
N VAL A 230 6.79 -7.09 -6.76
CA VAL A 230 7.87 -6.30 -7.36
C VAL A 230 8.47 -5.32 -6.36
N THR A 231 7.66 -4.63 -5.56
CA THR A 231 8.16 -3.68 -4.55
C THR A 231 9.09 -4.36 -3.54
N ALA A 232 8.82 -5.62 -3.17
CA ALA A 232 9.67 -6.38 -2.25
C ALA A 232 11.09 -6.62 -2.76
N ILE A 233 11.25 -6.80 -4.07
CA ILE A 233 12.56 -7.08 -4.70
C ILE A 233 13.15 -5.87 -5.43
N LEU A 234 12.39 -4.77 -5.57
CA LEU A 234 12.80 -3.61 -6.36
C LEU A 234 14.14 -3.04 -5.90
N ALA A 235 14.36 -2.93 -4.59
CA ALA A 235 15.62 -2.43 -4.05
C ALA A 235 16.80 -3.36 -4.39
N LEU A 236 16.61 -4.68 -4.37
CA LEU A 236 17.63 -5.66 -4.78
C LEU A 236 17.93 -5.55 -6.28
N PHE A 237 16.88 -5.42 -7.11
CA PHE A 237 17.03 -5.23 -8.54
C PHE A 237 17.80 -3.95 -8.86
N LEU A 238 17.43 -2.82 -8.26
CA LEU A 238 18.09 -1.55 -8.45
C LEU A 238 19.56 -1.58 -7.97
N ALA A 239 19.84 -2.28 -6.88
CA ALA A 239 21.20 -2.47 -6.39
C ALA A 239 22.03 -3.28 -7.39
N ARG A 240 21.50 -4.39 -7.90
CA ARG A 240 22.19 -5.30 -8.82
C ARG A 240 22.37 -4.69 -10.23
N ALA A 241 21.32 -4.10 -10.79
CA ALA A 241 21.33 -3.59 -12.16
C ALA A 241 21.91 -2.17 -12.28
N HIS A 242 21.71 -1.33 -11.27
CA HIS A 242 22.04 0.10 -11.33
C HIS A 242 23.01 0.57 -10.24
N GLY A 243 23.52 -0.32 -9.39
CA GLY A 243 24.47 0.02 -8.32
C GLY A 243 23.83 0.93 -7.24
N VAL A 244 22.52 0.86 -7.06
CA VAL A 244 21.82 1.64 -6.03
C VAL A 244 22.19 1.11 -4.66
N THR A 245 22.52 2.00 -3.74
CA THR A 245 22.93 1.70 -2.36
C THR A 245 21.85 2.11 -1.37
N GLU A 246 22.02 1.74 -0.11
CA GLU A 246 21.12 2.17 0.97
C GLU A 246 20.99 3.69 1.06
N LYS A 247 22.07 4.44 0.77
CA LYS A 247 22.08 5.91 0.80
C LYS A 247 21.26 6.51 -0.34
N THR A 248 21.16 5.82 -1.48
CA THR A 248 20.51 6.34 -2.69
C THR A 248 19.14 5.75 -2.95
N ILE A 249 18.81 4.60 -2.36
CA ILE A 249 17.49 3.94 -2.52
C ILE A 249 16.34 4.84 -2.08
N GLY A 250 16.55 5.64 -1.05
CA GLY A 250 15.57 6.60 -0.55
C GLY A 250 15.11 7.60 -1.61
N ILE A 251 15.99 8.01 -2.53
CA ILE A 251 15.67 8.94 -3.63
C ILE A 251 14.63 8.31 -4.56
N PHE A 252 14.79 7.02 -4.91
CA PHE A 252 13.85 6.30 -5.76
C PHE A 252 12.47 6.16 -5.11
N PHE A 253 12.43 5.79 -3.82
CA PHE A 253 11.16 5.67 -3.12
C PHE A 253 10.50 7.02 -2.84
N THR A 254 11.29 8.08 -2.61
CA THR A 254 10.80 9.47 -2.54
C THR A 254 10.15 9.87 -3.86
N TYR A 255 10.83 9.61 -4.99
CA TYR A 255 10.31 9.88 -6.32
C TYR A 255 8.99 9.14 -6.57
N ILE A 256 8.92 7.84 -6.26
CA ILE A 256 7.69 7.03 -6.32
C ILE A 256 6.59 7.65 -5.44
N GLY A 257 6.93 8.03 -4.22
CA GLY A 257 5.99 8.61 -3.26
C GLY A 257 5.41 9.95 -3.72
N VAL A 258 6.26 10.85 -4.22
CA VAL A 258 5.85 12.17 -4.74
C VAL A 258 4.89 12.00 -5.92
N ILE A 259 5.23 11.13 -6.89
CA ILE A 259 4.35 10.87 -8.04
C ILE A 259 3.01 10.27 -7.57
N ALA A 260 3.04 9.31 -6.63
CA ALA A 260 1.82 8.71 -6.09
C ALA A 260 0.89 9.74 -5.42
N VAL A 261 1.45 10.71 -4.68
CA VAL A 261 0.69 11.79 -4.05
C VAL A 261 0.11 12.72 -5.10
N LEU A 262 0.94 13.20 -6.02
CA LEU A 262 0.49 14.11 -7.07
C LEU A 262 -0.60 13.48 -7.95
N ALA A 263 -0.42 12.21 -8.33
CA ALA A 263 -1.40 11.48 -9.12
C ALA A 263 -2.76 11.36 -8.39
N ARG A 264 -2.75 11.07 -7.09
CA ARG A 264 -3.98 10.91 -6.30
C ARG A 264 -4.62 12.24 -5.90
N ALA A 265 -3.81 13.24 -5.52
CA ALA A 265 -4.33 14.51 -5.02
C ALA A 265 -4.80 15.45 -6.13
N VAL A 266 -4.11 15.43 -7.29
CA VAL A 266 -4.34 16.39 -8.37
C VAL A 266 -5.06 15.75 -9.55
N ILE A 267 -4.61 14.56 -9.99
CA ILE A 267 -5.04 14.00 -11.27
C ILE A 267 -6.27 13.09 -11.11
N LEU A 268 -6.32 12.26 -10.05
CA LEU A 268 -7.33 11.20 -9.92
C LEU A 268 -8.77 11.74 -9.96
N GLY A 269 -9.07 12.80 -9.21
CA GLY A 269 -10.44 13.37 -9.15
C GLY A 269 -10.91 13.80 -10.53
N TRP A 270 -10.13 14.67 -11.19
CA TRP A 270 -10.42 15.13 -12.54
C TRP A 270 -10.54 13.99 -13.56
N ALA A 271 -9.65 12.99 -13.47
CA ALA A 271 -9.66 11.85 -14.38
C ALA A 271 -10.88 10.95 -14.18
N VAL A 272 -11.32 10.74 -12.93
CA VAL A 272 -12.55 9.99 -12.60
C VAL A 272 -13.77 10.71 -13.15
N ASP A 273 -13.89 12.02 -12.97
CA ASP A 273 -15.01 12.81 -13.48
C ASP A 273 -15.09 12.77 -15.01
N LYS A 274 -13.93 12.75 -15.70
CA LYS A 274 -13.88 12.78 -17.16
C LYS A 274 -14.05 11.41 -17.82
N PHE A 275 -13.43 10.37 -17.28
CA PHE A 275 -13.34 9.04 -17.93
C PHE A 275 -14.17 7.95 -17.22
N GLY A 276 -14.59 8.19 -15.98
CA GLY A 276 -15.25 7.22 -15.13
C GLY A 276 -14.27 6.18 -14.53
N GLU A 277 -14.67 5.56 -13.41
CA GLU A 277 -13.80 4.63 -12.68
C GLU A 277 -13.46 3.37 -13.49
N ALA A 278 -14.39 2.85 -14.29
CA ALA A 278 -14.19 1.60 -15.04
C ALA A 278 -13.10 1.74 -16.12
N ARG A 279 -13.14 2.81 -16.90
CA ARG A 279 -12.10 3.09 -17.92
C ARG A 279 -10.77 3.45 -17.26
N LEU A 280 -10.83 4.26 -16.20
CA LEU A 280 -9.63 4.71 -15.52
C LEU A 280 -8.90 3.56 -14.81
N SER A 281 -9.62 2.59 -14.23
CA SER A 281 -9.00 1.40 -13.64
C SER A 281 -8.26 0.55 -14.66
N ARG A 282 -8.81 0.36 -15.87
CA ARG A 282 -8.14 -0.37 -16.97
C ARG A 282 -6.93 0.38 -17.49
N PHE A 283 -7.06 1.69 -17.66
CA PHE A 283 -5.93 2.54 -18.06
C PHE A 283 -4.81 2.53 -17.02
N GLY A 284 -5.16 2.57 -15.73
CA GLY A 284 -4.21 2.41 -14.63
C GLY A 284 -3.51 1.05 -14.64
N SER A 285 -4.25 -0.05 -14.86
CA SER A 285 -3.66 -1.38 -15.00
C SER A 285 -2.73 -1.48 -16.22
N MET A 286 -3.08 -0.84 -17.33
CA MET A 286 -2.21 -0.78 -18.51
C MET A 286 -0.91 -0.03 -18.22
N ILE A 287 -0.98 1.14 -17.61
CA ILE A 287 0.20 1.92 -17.20
C ILE A 287 1.07 1.11 -16.25
N LEU A 288 0.47 0.45 -15.26
CA LEU A 288 1.20 -0.40 -14.31
C LEU A 288 1.89 -1.56 -15.02
N ALA A 289 1.20 -2.26 -15.92
CA ALA A 289 1.77 -3.37 -16.68
C ALA A 289 2.95 -2.91 -17.56
N ILE A 290 2.82 -1.78 -18.24
CA ILE A 290 3.90 -1.21 -19.05
C ILE A 290 5.09 -0.83 -18.17
N GLY A 291 4.87 -0.16 -17.03
CA GLY A 291 5.93 0.21 -16.11
C GLY A 291 6.68 -1.01 -15.56
N LEU A 292 5.96 -2.06 -15.17
CA LEU A 292 6.55 -3.31 -14.71
C LEU A 292 7.34 -4.01 -15.82
N ALA A 293 6.78 -4.12 -17.03
CA ALA A 293 7.45 -4.76 -18.17
C ALA A 293 8.69 -3.99 -18.64
N ALA A 294 8.68 -2.67 -18.56
CA ALA A 294 9.79 -1.83 -19.00
C ALA A 294 11.01 -1.91 -18.07
N LEU A 295 10.81 -2.04 -16.75
CA LEU A 295 11.89 -1.96 -15.76
C LEU A 295 13.11 -2.83 -16.06
N PRO A 296 12.99 -4.13 -16.42
CA PRO A 296 14.14 -5.00 -16.69
C PRO A 296 15.01 -4.53 -17.87
N PHE A 297 14.43 -3.79 -18.80
CA PHE A 297 15.08 -3.35 -20.02
C PHE A 297 15.66 -1.94 -19.93
N MET A 298 15.50 -1.26 -18.79
CA MET A 298 16.01 0.09 -18.60
C MET A 298 17.49 0.07 -18.27
N HIS A 299 18.30 0.31 -19.29
CA HIS A 299 19.73 0.45 -19.14
C HIS A 299 20.10 1.93 -19.01
N ARG A 300 21.28 2.20 -18.44
CA ARG A 300 21.83 3.56 -18.44
C ARG A 300 22.13 3.98 -19.87
N ILE A 301 21.58 5.10 -20.31
CA ILE A 301 22.01 5.69 -21.60
C ILE A 301 23.36 6.37 -21.41
N PRO A 302 24.27 6.27 -22.41
CA PRO A 302 25.49 7.05 -22.42
C PRO A 302 25.14 8.55 -22.40
N ILE A 303 25.96 9.34 -21.71
CA ILE A 303 25.79 10.80 -21.73
C ILE A 303 26.05 11.27 -23.15
N PRO A 304 25.10 11.95 -23.83
CA PRO A 304 25.33 12.49 -25.15
C PRO A 304 26.55 13.42 -25.15
N GLU A 305 27.36 13.39 -26.23
CA GLU A 305 28.56 14.22 -26.30
C GLU A 305 28.29 15.70 -26.08
N ALA A 306 27.15 16.22 -26.55
CA ALA A 306 26.71 17.59 -26.31
C ALA A 306 26.50 17.93 -24.82
N LEU A 307 26.22 16.94 -23.98
CA LEU A 307 26.00 17.07 -22.54
C LEU A 307 27.22 16.64 -21.71
N SER A 308 28.28 16.12 -22.35
CA SER A 308 29.54 15.81 -21.69
C SER A 308 30.23 17.09 -21.19
N ALA A 309 31.19 16.95 -20.25
CA ALA A 309 31.90 18.11 -19.68
C ALA A 309 32.60 19.03 -20.71
N GLY A 310 32.83 18.54 -21.93
CA GLY A 310 33.38 19.30 -23.05
C GLY A 310 32.36 19.69 -24.11
N GLY A 311 31.09 19.32 -23.97
CA GLY A 311 30.05 19.61 -24.95
C GLY A 311 29.37 20.97 -24.76
N SER A 312 28.76 21.46 -25.84
CA SER A 312 28.17 22.82 -25.91
C SER A 312 27.05 23.04 -24.86
N LEU A 313 26.30 22.00 -24.45
CA LEU A 313 25.24 22.07 -23.45
C LEU A 313 25.72 21.66 -22.05
N GLY A 314 26.79 20.84 -21.96
CA GLY A 314 27.32 20.37 -20.68
C GLY A 314 27.97 21.49 -19.85
N ALA A 315 28.55 22.49 -20.55
CA ALA A 315 29.09 23.68 -19.91
C ALA A 315 28.02 24.67 -19.39
N ALA A 316 26.81 24.63 -19.96
CA ALA A 316 25.67 25.50 -19.59
C ALA A 316 24.76 24.90 -18.53
N LEU A 317 24.78 23.58 -18.28
CA LEU A 317 23.93 22.88 -17.37
C LEU A 317 24.62 22.56 -16.03
N PRO A 318 23.94 22.66 -14.90
CA PRO A 318 24.47 22.19 -13.61
C PRO A 318 24.88 20.70 -13.73
N GLY A 319 26.06 20.35 -13.24
CA GLY A 319 26.62 19.00 -13.35
C GLY A 319 25.74 17.88 -12.76
N TRP A 320 24.85 18.21 -11.83
CA TRP A 320 23.86 17.26 -11.30
C TRP A 320 22.79 16.89 -12.33
N ILE A 321 22.37 17.84 -13.23
CA ILE A 321 21.42 17.56 -14.31
C ILE A 321 22.04 16.57 -15.29
N VAL A 322 23.30 16.82 -15.70
CA VAL A 322 24.03 15.95 -16.62
C VAL A 322 24.12 14.52 -16.08
N ARG A 323 24.34 14.36 -14.77
CA ARG A 323 24.39 13.04 -14.11
C ARG A 323 23.03 12.32 -14.04
N LEU A 324 21.91 13.02 -14.18
CA LEU A 324 20.58 12.42 -14.19
C LEU A 324 20.15 11.90 -15.56
N VAL A 325 20.73 12.42 -16.64
CA VAL A 325 20.36 12.01 -18.02
C VAL A 325 20.45 10.50 -18.24
N PRO A 326 21.50 9.79 -17.81
CA PRO A 326 21.58 8.33 -17.96
C PRO A 326 20.48 7.55 -17.23
N LEU A 327 19.84 8.17 -16.24
CA LEU A 327 18.77 7.55 -15.43
C LEU A 327 17.37 7.87 -15.94
N LEU A 328 17.21 8.72 -16.97
CA LEU A 328 15.90 9.12 -17.49
C LEU A 328 15.00 7.93 -17.90
N PRO A 329 15.46 6.90 -18.63
CA PRO A 329 14.61 5.77 -18.97
C PRO A 329 14.13 5.03 -17.74
N LEU A 330 15.04 4.81 -16.78
CA LEU A 330 14.68 4.19 -15.50
C LEU A 330 13.68 5.03 -14.72
N ALA A 331 13.88 6.35 -14.64
CA ALA A 331 12.97 7.26 -13.97
C ALA A 331 11.57 7.23 -14.61
N LEU A 332 11.49 7.22 -15.94
CA LEU A 332 10.21 7.11 -16.66
C LEU A 332 9.51 5.79 -16.37
N ALA A 333 10.22 4.65 -16.45
CA ALA A 333 9.64 3.35 -16.15
C ALA A 333 9.16 3.25 -14.70
N VAL A 334 9.97 3.74 -13.75
CA VAL A 334 9.61 3.78 -12.32
C VAL A 334 8.39 4.68 -12.06
N ALA A 335 8.24 5.80 -12.80
CA ALA A 335 7.09 6.72 -12.66
C ALA A 335 5.76 6.07 -13.05
N LEU A 336 5.77 5.14 -14.01
CA LEU A 336 4.55 4.46 -14.46
C LEU A 336 3.93 3.61 -13.34
N ILE A 337 4.73 3.07 -12.43
CA ILE A 337 4.25 2.22 -11.33
C ILE A 337 3.30 2.99 -10.39
N PRO A 338 3.72 4.11 -9.76
CA PRO A 338 2.84 4.87 -8.87
C PRO A 338 1.65 5.49 -9.61
N LEU A 339 1.81 5.90 -10.87
CA LEU A 339 0.69 6.39 -11.70
C LEU A 339 -0.35 5.28 -11.93
N GLY A 340 0.10 4.11 -12.36
CA GLY A 340 -0.80 2.97 -12.57
C GLY A 340 -1.53 2.56 -11.31
N THR A 341 -0.84 2.45 -10.16
CA THR A 341 -1.47 2.10 -8.88
C THR A 341 -2.42 3.18 -8.37
N ALA A 342 -2.13 4.46 -8.60
CA ALA A 342 -2.98 5.58 -8.21
C ALA A 342 -4.35 5.54 -8.90
N PHE A 343 -4.40 5.05 -10.14
CA PHE A 343 -5.65 4.93 -10.89
C PHE A 343 -6.34 3.57 -10.67
N THR A 344 -5.60 2.47 -10.57
CA THR A 344 -6.18 1.13 -10.46
C THR A 344 -6.89 0.93 -9.12
N PHE A 345 -6.18 1.07 -7.99
CA PHE A 345 -6.72 0.64 -6.68
C PHE A 345 -7.93 1.44 -6.20
N PRO A 346 -7.94 2.77 -6.24
CA PRO A 346 -9.10 3.54 -5.81
C PRO A 346 -10.31 3.29 -6.71
N CYS A 347 -10.10 3.21 -8.04
CA CYS A 347 -11.18 3.00 -8.99
C CYS A 347 -11.81 1.61 -8.86
N VAL A 348 -11.01 0.55 -8.73
CA VAL A 348 -11.52 -0.82 -8.50
C VAL A 348 -12.31 -0.90 -7.20
N THR A 349 -11.83 -0.28 -6.13
CA THR A 349 -12.53 -0.26 -4.84
C THR A 349 -13.83 0.55 -4.91
N ALA A 350 -13.84 1.69 -5.61
CA ALA A 350 -15.04 2.50 -5.84
C ALA A 350 -16.08 1.72 -6.67
N LEU A 351 -15.67 1.06 -7.75
CA LEU A 351 -16.53 0.20 -8.58
C LEU A 351 -17.14 -0.91 -7.73
N LEU A 352 -16.34 -1.61 -6.92
CA LEU A 352 -16.83 -2.65 -6.04
C LEU A 352 -17.93 -2.13 -5.12
N SER A 353 -17.74 -0.95 -4.54
CA SER A 353 -18.74 -0.34 -3.65
C SER A 353 -20.04 0.05 -4.35
N ARG A 354 -20.01 0.28 -5.67
CA ARG A 354 -21.20 0.61 -6.48
C ARG A 354 -21.96 -0.61 -6.96
N VAL A 355 -21.25 -1.69 -7.27
CA VAL A 355 -21.84 -2.94 -7.78
C VAL A 355 -22.57 -3.70 -6.66
N ILE A 356 -22.15 -3.56 -5.42
CA ILE A 356 -22.68 -4.31 -4.28
C ILE A 356 -23.79 -3.52 -3.58
N PRO A 357 -24.91 -4.18 -3.20
CA PRO A 357 -25.96 -3.60 -2.38
C PRO A 357 -25.40 -3.01 -1.07
N SER A 358 -25.96 -1.90 -0.61
CA SER A 358 -25.49 -1.18 0.58
C SER A 358 -25.41 -2.07 1.84
N ALA A 359 -26.35 -3.02 1.99
CA ALA A 359 -26.39 -3.96 3.10
C ALA A 359 -25.22 -4.97 3.13
N GLU A 360 -24.60 -5.27 1.99
CA GLU A 360 -23.50 -6.23 1.87
C GLU A 360 -22.14 -5.60 1.62
N ARG A 361 -22.11 -4.27 1.40
CA ARG A 361 -20.90 -3.53 1.05
C ARG A 361 -19.75 -3.79 2.02
N GLY A 362 -20.01 -3.73 3.33
CA GLY A 362 -19.00 -4.00 4.34
C GLY A 362 -18.42 -5.43 4.28
N LEU A 363 -19.27 -6.42 3.99
CA LEU A 363 -18.85 -7.81 3.85
C LEU A 363 -17.90 -7.99 2.66
N TYR A 364 -18.29 -7.53 1.47
CA TYR A 364 -17.46 -7.70 0.28
C TYR A 364 -16.21 -6.85 0.26
N MET A 365 -16.23 -5.65 0.87
CA MET A 365 -15.02 -4.85 1.11
C MET A 365 -14.05 -5.59 2.04
N GLY A 366 -14.55 -6.27 3.08
CA GLY A 366 -13.76 -7.15 3.94
C GLY A 366 -13.17 -8.34 3.16
N VAL A 367 -13.95 -8.97 2.29
CA VAL A 367 -13.47 -10.06 1.40
C VAL A 367 -12.39 -9.54 0.45
N GLN A 368 -12.55 -8.36 -0.15
CA GLN A 368 -11.51 -7.72 -0.98
C GLN A 368 -10.20 -7.56 -0.21
N GLN A 369 -10.26 -7.11 1.05
CA GLN A 369 -9.06 -6.97 1.89
C GLN A 369 -8.44 -8.32 2.24
N THR A 370 -9.24 -9.38 2.41
CA THR A 370 -8.74 -10.75 2.64
C THR A 370 -7.97 -11.26 1.42
N PHE A 371 -8.54 -11.14 0.21
CA PHE A 371 -7.87 -11.53 -1.03
C PHE A 371 -6.62 -10.69 -1.28
N GLY A 372 -6.70 -9.38 -1.07
CA GLY A 372 -5.53 -8.49 -1.15
C GLY A 372 -4.45 -8.84 -0.11
N GLY A 373 -4.85 -9.21 1.11
CA GLY A 373 -3.94 -9.69 2.16
C GLY A 373 -3.23 -10.98 1.77
N ALA A 374 -3.97 -11.98 1.28
CA ALA A 374 -3.40 -13.22 0.77
C ALA A 374 -2.42 -12.98 -0.39
N ALA A 375 -2.75 -12.07 -1.31
CA ALA A 375 -1.87 -11.68 -2.40
C ALA A 375 -0.58 -11.00 -1.90
N ARG A 376 -0.66 -10.13 -0.88
CA ARG A 376 0.52 -9.51 -0.23
C ARG A 376 1.42 -10.53 0.47
N VAL A 377 0.91 -11.68 0.85
CA VAL A 377 1.72 -12.79 1.38
C VAL A 377 2.35 -13.59 0.25
N LEU A 378 1.58 -13.99 -0.75
CA LEU A 378 2.02 -14.94 -1.76
C LEU A 378 2.99 -14.32 -2.78
N PHE A 379 2.66 -13.13 -3.31
CA PHE A 379 3.42 -12.56 -4.41
C PHE A 379 4.87 -12.16 -4.08
N PRO A 380 5.19 -11.57 -2.91
CA PRO A 380 6.59 -11.31 -2.57
C PRO A 380 7.43 -12.58 -2.46
N ILE A 381 6.87 -13.69 -1.96
CA ILE A 381 7.56 -14.99 -1.90
C ILE A 381 7.88 -15.47 -3.31
N LEU A 382 6.87 -15.49 -4.19
CA LEU A 382 7.03 -15.92 -5.59
C LEU A 382 7.98 -15.00 -6.36
N ALA A 383 7.89 -13.69 -6.15
CA ALA A 383 8.77 -12.71 -6.78
C ALA A 383 10.21 -12.90 -6.33
N GLY A 384 10.47 -13.09 -5.03
CA GLY A 384 11.80 -13.34 -4.51
C GLY A 384 12.41 -14.66 -5.04
N PHE A 385 11.59 -15.71 -5.08
CA PHE A 385 12.01 -17.01 -5.62
C PHE A 385 12.36 -16.94 -7.12
N ALA A 386 11.55 -16.23 -7.90
CA ALA A 386 11.81 -16.02 -9.33
C ALA A 386 13.03 -15.14 -9.55
N PHE A 387 13.22 -14.10 -8.72
CA PHE A 387 14.35 -13.17 -8.79
C PHE A 387 15.72 -13.85 -8.61
N ASP A 388 15.79 -14.84 -7.71
CA ASP A 388 17.04 -15.57 -7.47
C ASP A 388 17.48 -16.40 -8.68
N ARG A 389 16.55 -16.78 -9.57
CA ARG A 389 16.82 -17.54 -10.79
C ARG A 389 17.04 -16.63 -12.00
N PHE A 390 16.09 -15.74 -12.22
CA PHE A 390 16.06 -14.81 -13.34
C PHE A 390 15.58 -13.43 -12.83
N PRO A 391 16.47 -12.45 -12.64
CA PRO A 391 16.13 -11.16 -12.02
C PRO A 391 15.02 -10.39 -12.73
N GLU A 392 14.84 -10.61 -14.03
CA GLU A 392 13.82 -9.96 -14.86
C GLU A 392 12.44 -10.63 -14.76
N LEU A 393 12.41 -11.92 -14.44
CA LEU A 393 11.21 -12.75 -14.49
C LEU A 393 10.06 -12.23 -13.60
N PRO A 394 10.30 -11.81 -12.35
CA PRO A 394 9.21 -11.30 -11.50
C PRO A 394 8.49 -10.09 -12.09
N PHE A 395 9.23 -9.22 -12.78
CA PHE A 395 8.69 -8.02 -13.42
C PHE A 395 7.79 -8.38 -14.60
N LEU A 396 8.26 -9.29 -15.47
CA LEU A 396 7.52 -9.73 -16.65
C LEU A 396 6.29 -10.53 -16.29
N VAL A 397 6.39 -11.45 -15.32
CA VAL A 397 5.23 -12.21 -14.81
C VAL A 397 4.21 -11.27 -14.18
N SER A 398 4.65 -10.33 -13.34
CA SER A 398 3.75 -9.34 -12.73
C SER A 398 3.09 -8.44 -13.78
N ALA A 399 3.82 -8.01 -14.80
CA ALA A 399 3.28 -7.24 -15.92
C ALA A 399 2.20 -8.02 -16.68
N THR A 400 2.46 -9.30 -16.99
CA THR A 400 1.50 -10.17 -17.69
C THR A 400 0.24 -10.40 -16.87
N LEU A 401 0.37 -10.65 -15.56
CA LEU A 401 -0.77 -10.83 -14.67
C LEU A 401 -1.62 -9.55 -14.58
N VAL A 402 -0.97 -8.39 -14.44
CA VAL A 402 -1.67 -7.09 -14.41
C VAL A 402 -2.33 -6.80 -15.76
N ALA A 403 -1.66 -7.08 -16.89
CA ALA A 403 -2.27 -6.96 -18.22
C ALA A 403 -3.50 -7.88 -18.35
N GLY A 404 -3.45 -9.10 -17.82
CA GLY A 404 -4.59 -10.00 -17.75
C GLY A 404 -5.79 -9.42 -17.01
N THR A 405 -5.58 -8.57 -15.99
CA THR A 405 -6.68 -7.91 -15.29
C THR A 405 -7.45 -6.92 -16.15
N ILE A 406 -6.86 -6.41 -17.23
CA ILE A 406 -7.55 -5.56 -18.21
C ILE A 406 -8.68 -6.32 -18.89
N LEU A 407 -8.43 -7.58 -19.23
CA LEU A 407 -9.45 -8.46 -19.82
C LEU A 407 -10.59 -8.75 -18.82
N LEU A 408 -10.24 -8.96 -17.55
CA LEU A 408 -11.24 -9.10 -16.48
C LEU A 408 -12.06 -7.82 -16.28
N GLY A 409 -11.52 -6.66 -16.60
CA GLY A 409 -12.17 -5.35 -16.48
C GLY A 409 -13.08 -4.99 -17.66
N LEU A 410 -13.14 -5.79 -18.74
CA LEU A 410 -13.99 -5.51 -19.90
C LEU A 410 -15.47 -5.64 -19.53
N GLY A 411 -16.31 -4.73 -20.03
CA GLY A 411 -17.75 -4.73 -19.79
C GLY A 411 -18.17 -4.23 -18.39
N MET A 412 -17.22 -3.75 -17.54
CA MET A 412 -17.57 -3.22 -16.22
C MET A 412 -18.33 -1.90 -16.28
N GLU A 413 -18.26 -1.18 -17.40
CA GLU A 413 -19.03 0.06 -17.62
C GLU A 413 -20.55 -0.17 -17.56
N ASP A 414 -21.02 -1.30 -18.03
CA ASP A 414 -22.44 -1.61 -18.12
C ASP A 414 -23.09 -1.79 -16.75
N TYR A 415 -22.32 -2.17 -15.73
CA TYR A 415 -22.80 -2.33 -14.35
C TYR A 415 -22.84 -1.02 -13.55
N VAL A 416 -22.27 0.06 -14.08
CA VAL A 416 -22.15 1.35 -13.37
C VAL A 416 -23.07 2.42 -13.97
N ARG A 417 -23.70 2.17 -15.11
CA ARG A 417 -24.68 3.10 -15.69
C ARG A 417 -25.85 3.31 -14.73
N PRO A 418 -26.23 4.56 -14.44
CA PRO A 418 -27.39 4.83 -13.61
C PRO A 418 -28.64 4.24 -14.26
N LYS A 419 -29.48 3.57 -13.46
CA LYS A 419 -30.77 2.98 -13.90
C LYS A 419 -31.68 3.95 -14.66
N ARG A 420 -31.47 5.27 -14.59
CA ARG A 420 -32.22 6.30 -15.29
C ARG A 420 -32.13 6.26 -16.83
N GLU A 421 -31.07 5.66 -17.40
CA GLU A 421 -30.96 5.53 -18.86
C GLU A 421 -31.60 4.25 -19.41
N LEU A 422 -31.91 3.27 -18.54
CA LEU A 422 -32.60 2.03 -18.92
C LEU A 422 -34.12 2.16 -18.88
N GLU A 423 -34.65 3.22 -18.28
CA GLU A 423 -36.11 3.51 -18.21
C GLU A 423 -36.55 4.62 -19.16
N ALA A 424 -35.68 5.18 -19.99
CA ALA A 424 -36.11 6.05 -21.06
C ALA A 424 -36.87 5.20 -22.09
N PRO A 425 -38.21 5.38 -22.30
CA PRO A 425 -38.93 4.67 -23.34
C PRO A 425 -38.27 5.08 -24.66
N THR A 426 -37.88 4.05 -25.45
CA THR A 426 -37.59 4.22 -26.87
C THR A 426 -38.81 4.89 -27.48
N ALA A 427 -38.74 6.21 -27.67
CA ALA A 427 -39.71 6.97 -28.42
C ALA A 427 -39.67 6.42 -29.84
N ALA A 428 -40.76 5.71 -30.18
CA ALA A 428 -41.10 5.25 -31.53
C ALA A 428 -41.35 6.44 -32.45
#